data_b266a57bf9c8e82a99e052336ec360ca
#
_entry.id   b266a57bf9c8e82a99e052336ec360ca
#
_cell.length_a   1.000
_cell.length_b   1.000
_cell.length_c   1.000
_cell.angle_alpha   90.00
_cell.angle_beta   90.00
_cell.angle_gamma   90.00
#
_symmetry.space_group_name_H-M   'P 1'
#
loop_
_entity.id
_entity.type
_entity.pdbx_description
1 polymer ?
#
loop_
_entity_poly.entity_id
_entity_poly.type
_entity_poly.pdbx_seq_one_letter_code
_entity_poly.pdbx_strand_id
1 'polypeptide(L)'
;MHTAARLLSVILHPVFLPTITLWAMITVDPGLAYFVPPDRRPVAVVMVALMSALFPLVSMQLLVRARVITTLELHERRERPLAYGITLVYFGATWYLMHRTPFHPAVQAMFVGAFLALLLTLLITLRWKISAHLVGMGGLIGAIAAVNAMHQLGLLPLLAML
;
A
#
# COMPACT_ATOMS: atom_id res chain seq x y z
N MET A 1 -0.20 17.57 21.16
CA MET A 1 -1.02 17.03 20.05
C MET A 1 -0.24 16.85 18.73
N HIS A 2 0.75 17.69 18.41
CA HIS A 2 1.49 17.60 17.14
C HIS A 2 2.33 16.31 16.95
N THR A 3 2.86 15.73 18.02
CA THR A 3 3.74 14.54 17.94
C THR A 3 2.95 13.28 17.56
N ALA A 4 1.76 13.06 18.15
CA ALA A 4 0.92 11.90 17.84
C ALA A 4 0.39 11.95 16.40
N ALA A 5 -0.05 13.13 15.92
CA ALA A 5 -0.49 13.30 14.53
C ALA A 5 0.65 13.04 13.53
N ARG A 6 1.88 13.46 13.86
CA ARG A 6 3.06 13.22 13.04
C ARG A 6 3.43 11.74 12.98
N LEU A 7 3.39 11.03 14.13
CA LEU A 7 3.63 9.59 14.19
C LEU A 7 2.59 8.81 13.37
N LEU A 8 1.30 9.14 13.52
CA LEU A 8 0.22 8.54 12.73
C LEU A 8 0.42 8.77 11.23
N SER A 9 0.79 9.99 10.82
CA SER A 9 1.05 10.31 9.41
C SER A 9 2.22 9.52 8.83
N VAL A 10 3.23 9.19 9.64
CA VAL A 10 4.37 8.37 9.20
C VAL A 10 3.97 6.89 9.12
N ILE A 11 3.28 6.35 10.13
CA ILE A 11 2.86 4.95 10.17
C ILE A 11 1.85 4.65 9.05
N LEU A 12 0.89 5.56 8.84
CA LEU A 12 -0.13 5.44 7.79
C LEU A 12 0.32 6.05 6.45
N HIS A 13 1.64 6.18 6.25
CA HIS A 13 2.14 6.65 4.96
C HIS A 13 1.76 5.66 3.84
N PRO A 14 1.30 6.12 2.67
CA PRO A 14 0.77 5.28 1.60
C PRO A 14 1.66 4.11 1.19
N VAL A 15 2.97 4.24 1.31
CA VAL A 15 3.93 3.19 0.96
C VAL A 15 3.88 1.98 1.91
N PHE A 16 3.45 2.16 3.17
CA PHE A 16 3.31 1.06 4.13
C PHE A 16 1.96 0.35 4.03
N LEU A 17 0.95 0.99 3.43
CA LEU A 17 -0.42 0.47 3.41
C LEU A 17 -0.56 -0.89 2.73
N PRO A 18 0.12 -1.23 1.61
CA PRO A 18 0.04 -2.58 1.05
C PRO A 18 0.52 -3.65 2.03
N THR A 19 1.58 -3.37 2.80
CA THR A 19 2.11 -4.29 3.82
C THR A 19 1.14 -4.43 5.00
N ILE A 20 0.63 -3.29 5.50
CA ILE A 20 -0.34 -3.26 6.60
C ILE A 20 -1.62 -3.99 6.19
N THR A 21 -2.10 -3.77 4.96
CA THR A 21 -3.30 -4.42 4.44
C THR A 21 -3.10 -5.93 4.31
N LEU A 22 -1.97 -6.38 3.74
CA LEU A 22 -1.67 -7.81 3.66
C LEU A 22 -1.64 -8.44 5.06
N TRP A 23 -0.92 -7.83 5.99
CA TRP A 23 -0.82 -8.33 7.36
C TRP A 23 -2.19 -8.37 8.04
N ALA A 24 -2.99 -7.31 7.92
CA ALA A 24 -4.34 -7.26 8.45
C ALA A 24 -5.24 -8.35 7.85
N MET A 25 -5.23 -8.51 6.54
CA MET A 25 -6.05 -9.52 5.85
C MET A 25 -5.74 -10.94 6.35
N ILE A 26 -4.47 -11.35 6.40
CA ILE A 26 -4.08 -12.70 6.83
C ILE A 26 -4.23 -12.93 8.35
N THR A 27 -4.29 -11.85 9.14
CA THR A 27 -4.52 -11.92 10.60
C THR A 27 -6.00 -12.03 10.90
N VAL A 28 -6.82 -11.27 10.18
CA VAL A 28 -8.28 -11.26 10.32
C VAL A 28 -8.89 -12.56 9.79
N ASP A 29 -8.39 -13.04 8.66
CA ASP A 29 -8.80 -14.31 8.08
C ASP A 29 -7.59 -15.15 7.66
N PRO A 30 -7.12 -16.05 8.54
CA PRO A 30 -6.01 -16.96 8.22
C PRO A 30 -6.25 -17.86 7.01
N GLY A 31 -7.51 -18.06 6.59
CA GLY A 31 -7.90 -18.83 5.40
C GLY A 31 -7.35 -18.20 4.12
N LEU A 32 -7.14 -16.87 4.08
CA LEU A 32 -6.53 -16.17 2.94
C LEU A 32 -5.07 -16.58 2.69
N ALA A 33 -4.40 -17.13 3.69
CA ALA A 33 -3.04 -17.67 3.59
C ALA A 33 -2.97 -19.18 3.80
N TYR A 34 -4.08 -19.93 3.58
CA TYR A 34 -4.17 -21.36 3.88
C TYR A 34 -3.09 -22.16 3.18
N PHE A 35 -2.83 -21.90 1.89
CA PHE A 35 -1.83 -22.60 1.10
C PHE A 35 -0.40 -22.07 1.30
N VAL A 36 -0.21 -21.02 2.10
CA VAL A 36 1.12 -20.49 2.42
C VAL A 36 1.56 -21.05 3.77
N PRO A 37 2.68 -21.82 3.81
CA PRO A 37 3.22 -22.35 5.06
C PRO A 37 3.42 -21.24 6.09
N PRO A 38 3.07 -21.47 7.37
CA PRO A 38 3.14 -20.44 8.42
C PRO A 38 4.52 -19.77 8.56
N ASP A 39 5.59 -20.54 8.38
CA ASP A 39 6.97 -20.07 8.40
C ASP A 39 7.32 -19.13 7.22
N ARG A 40 6.59 -19.22 6.11
CA ARG A 40 6.79 -18.39 4.92
C ARG A 40 5.90 -17.13 4.90
N ARG A 41 4.86 -17.06 5.71
CA ARG A 41 3.98 -15.87 5.79
C ARG A 41 4.74 -14.59 6.18
N PRO A 42 5.60 -14.59 7.23
CA PRO A 42 6.42 -13.44 7.56
C PRO A 42 7.35 -13.02 6.42
N VAL A 43 7.91 -13.98 5.68
CA VAL A 43 8.78 -13.70 4.53
C VAL A 43 8.01 -12.94 3.44
N ALA A 44 6.77 -13.35 3.16
CA ALA A 44 5.92 -12.65 2.20
C ALA A 44 5.60 -11.21 2.65
N VAL A 45 5.29 -11.01 3.93
CA VAL A 45 5.04 -9.66 4.50
C VAL A 45 6.29 -8.79 4.40
N VAL A 46 7.46 -9.33 4.75
CA VAL A 46 8.74 -8.62 4.62
C VAL A 46 9.03 -8.28 3.16
N MET A 47 8.82 -9.21 2.24
CA MET A 47 9.02 -8.97 0.81
C MET A 47 8.12 -7.82 0.30
N VAL A 48 6.85 -7.82 0.69
CA VAL A 48 5.93 -6.72 0.35
C VAL A 48 6.41 -5.41 0.98
N ALA A 49 6.86 -5.40 2.24
CA ALA A 49 7.40 -4.23 2.90
C ALA A 49 8.64 -3.66 2.17
N LEU A 50 9.54 -4.52 1.73
CA LEU A 50 10.72 -4.12 0.96
C LEU A 50 10.29 -3.47 -0.37
N MET A 51 9.40 -4.13 -1.11
CA MET A 51 8.98 -3.70 -2.45
C MET A 51 8.06 -2.47 -2.42
N SER A 52 7.09 -2.41 -1.49
CA SER A 52 6.13 -1.32 -1.46
C SER A 52 6.56 -0.11 -0.64
N ALA A 53 7.52 -0.28 0.30
CA ALA A 53 7.96 0.79 1.17
C ALA A 53 9.46 1.08 1.05
N LEU A 54 10.33 0.13 1.37
CA LEU A 54 11.78 0.40 1.47
C LEU A 54 12.35 0.87 0.11
N PHE A 55 12.15 0.12 -0.95
CA PHE A 55 12.73 0.46 -2.25
C PHE A 55 12.17 1.76 -2.84
N PRO A 56 10.84 2.04 -2.82
CA PRO A 56 10.34 3.36 -3.18
C PRO A 56 10.96 4.48 -2.36
N LEU A 57 11.05 4.34 -1.01
CA LEU A 57 11.63 5.37 -0.15
C LEU A 57 13.11 5.61 -0.44
N VAL A 58 13.90 4.54 -0.65
CA VAL A 58 15.31 4.66 -1.03
C VAL A 58 15.42 5.36 -2.39
N SER A 59 14.59 4.98 -3.37
CA SER A 59 14.58 5.64 -4.67
C SER A 59 14.24 7.13 -4.56
N MET A 60 13.23 7.49 -3.74
CA MET A 60 12.90 8.90 -3.48
C MET A 60 14.06 9.64 -2.81
N GLN A 61 14.72 9.02 -1.83
CA GLN A 61 15.88 9.61 -1.16
C GLN A 61 17.04 9.86 -2.13
N LEU A 62 17.27 8.95 -3.07
CA LEU A 62 18.28 9.13 -4.12
C LEU A 62 17.91 10.28 -5.07
N LEU A 63 16.63 10.43 -5.43
CA LEU A 63 16.17 11.55 -6.25
C LEU A 63 16.33 12.91 -5.53
N VAL A 64 16.09 12.96 -4.21
CA VAL A 64 16.36 14.18 -3.41
C VAL A 64 17.84 14.49 -3.42
N ARG A 65 18.69 13.49 -3.17
CA ARG A 65 20.16 13.68 -3.19
C ARG A 65 20.69 14.11 -4.55
N ALA A 66 20.10 13.59 -5.64
CA ALA A 66 20.42 13.97 -7.00
C ALA A 66 19.80 15.33 -7.42
N ARG A 67 19.04 16.00 -6.53
CA ARG A 67 18.33 17.27 -6.77
C ARG A 67 17.32 17.19 -7.92
N VAL A 68 16.79 16.00 -8.21
CA VAL A 68 15.73 15.78 -9.21
C VAL A 68 14.36 16.15 -8.62
N ILE A 69 14.17 15.89 -7.31
CA ILE A 69 13.02 16.35 -6.53
C ILE A 69 13.52 17.13 -5.32
N THR A 70 12.69 18.04 -4.82
CA THR A 70 13.10 18.97 -3.75
C THR A 70 13.01 18.33 -2.37
N THR A 71 11.92 17.62 -2.08
CA THR A 71 11.65 17.00 -0.77
C THR A 71 10.89 15.68 -0.93
N LEU A 72 10.94 14.84 0.11
CA LEU A 72 10.17 13.59 0.16
C LEU A 72 8.65 13.82 0.24
N GLU A 73 8.23 14.97 0.75
CA GLU A 73 6.82 15.34 0.87
C GLU A 73 6.17 15.71 -0.48
N LEU A 74 7.00 15.92 -1.53
CA LEU A 74 6.55 16.24 -2.89
C LEU A 74 5.57 17.43 -2.89
N HIS A 75 5.99 18.55 -2.30
CA HIS A 75 5.16 19.77 -2.24
C HIS A 75 4.81 20.29 -3.63
N GLU A 76 5.77 20.21 -4.56
CA GLU A 76 5.58 20.59 -5.94
C GLU A 76 4.80 19.53 -6.72
N ARG A 77 3.70 19.94 -7.37
CA ARG A 77 2.88 19.03 -8.17
C ARG A 77 3.69 18.38 -9.30
N ARG A 78 4.64 19.11 -9.89
CA ARG A 78 5.44 18.66 -11.03
C ARG A 78 6.37 17.48 -10.70
N GLU A 79 6.75 17.31 -9.44
CA GLU A 79 7.62 16.23 -8.98
C GLU A 79 6.86 14.91 -8.73
N ARG A 80 5.55 15.00 -8.42
CA ARG A 80 4.71 13.85 -8.07
C ARG A 80 4.61 12.77 -9.14
N PRO A 81 4.46 13.10 -10.46
CA PRO A 81 4.36 12.07 -11.49
C PRO A 81 5.58 11.16 -11.54
N LEU A 82 6.79 11.72 -11.38
CA LEU A 82 8.02 10.93 -11.34
C LEU A 82 8.03 9.98 -10.12
N ALA A 83 7.71 10.51 -8.94
CA ALA A 83 7.66 9.74 -7.71
C ALA A 83 6.62 8.61 -7.78
N TYR A 84 5.41 8.93 -8.23
CA TYR A 84 4.33 7.93 -8.38
C TYR A 84 4.65 6.91 -9.48
N GLY A 85 5.30 7.33 -10.57
CA GLY A 85 5.74 6.43 -11.64
C GLY A 85 6.74 5.38 -11.14
N ILE A 86 7.74 5.80 -10.37
CA ILE A 86 8.72 4.89 -9.76
C ILE A 86 8.02 3.96 -8.75
N THR A 87 7.15 4.50 -7.89
CA THR A 87 6.39 3.68 -6.93
C THR A 87 5.48 2.68 -7.65
N LEU A 88 4.89 3.07 -8.78
CA LEU A 88 4.04 2.20 -9.60
C LEU A 88 4.81 0.99 -10.15
N VAL A 89 6.07 1.17 -10.56
CA VAL A 89 6.94 0.06 -10.98
C VAL A 89 7.13 -0.94 -9.84
N TYR A 90 7.40 -0.47 -8.62
CA TYR A 90 7.53 -1.34 -7.46
C TYR A 90 6.22 -2.02 -7.08
N PHE A 91 5.08 -1.34 -7.18
CA PHE A 91 3.76 -1.94 -6.94
C PHE A 91 3.42 -3.00 -7.99
N GLY A 92 3.77 -2.75 -9.25
CA GLY A 92 3.64 -3.74 -10.32
C GLY A 92 4.51 -4.99 -10.08
N ALA A 93 5.76 -4.77 -9.63
CA ALA A 93 6.65 -5.87 -9.23
C ALA A 93 6.09 -6.64 -8.02
N THR A 94 5.56 -5.93 -7.02
CA THR A 94 4.90 -6.55 -5.84
C THR A 94 3.72 -7.40 -6.26
N TRP A 95 2.84 -6.87 -7.11
CA TRP A 95 1.72 -7.63 -7.67
C TRP A 95 2.20 -8.87 -8.42
N TYR A 96 3.19 -8.74 -9.31
CA TYR A 96 3.73 -9.86 -10.07
C TYR A 96 4.28 -10.96 -9.15
N LEU A 97 5.05 -10.59 -8.11
CA LEU A 97 5.58 -11.54 -7.13
C LEU A 97 4.46 -12.21 -6.33
N MET A 98 3.46 -11.44 -5.88
CA MET A 98 2.31 -11.98 -5.14
C MET A 98 1.45 -12.91 -6.00
N HIS A 99 1.33 -12.64 -7.30
CA HIS A 99 0.63 -13.53 -8.23
C HIS A 99 1.31 -14.92 -8.36
N ARG A 100 2.62 -14.99 -8.05
CA ARG A 100 3.37 -16.25 -8.04
C ARG A 100 3.32 -16.99 -6.69
N THR A 101 2.67 -16.41 -5.70
CA THR A 101 2.52 -17.03 -4.37
C THR A 101 1.13 -17.66 -4.23
N PRO A 102 0.97 -18.76 -3.47
CA PRO A 102 -0.29 -19.46 -3.32
C PRO A 102 -1.21 -18.78 -2.28
N PHE A 103 -1.30 -17.45 -2.31
CA PHE A 103 -2.31 -16.71 -1.54
C PHE A 103 -3.68 -16.81 -2.20
N HIS A 104 -4.71 -16.65 -1.38
CA HIS A 104 -6.08 -16.57 -1.86
C HIS A 104 -6.26 -15.46 -2.92
N PRO A 105 -7.11 -15.65 -3.95
CA PRO A 105 -7.35 -14.62 -4.98
C PRO A 105 -7.72 -13.24 -4.46
N ALA A 106 -8.39 -13.15 -3.30
CA ALA A 106 -8.71 -11.87 -2.65
C ALA A 106 -7.44 -11.06 -2.28
N VAL A 107 -6.37 -11.73 -1.83
CA VAL A 107 -5.07 -11.08 -1.54
C VAL A 107 -4.44 -10.60 -2.85
N GLN A 108 -4.49 -11.41 -3.90
CA GLN A 108 -3.98 -11.00 -5.21
C GLN A 108 -4.76 -9.81 -5.78
N ALA A 109 -6.09 -9.82 -5.65
CA ALA A 109 -6.97 -8.72 -6.08
C ALA A 109 -6.66 -7.41 -5.32
N MET A 110 -6.30 -7.49 -4.04
CA MET A 110 -5.88 -6.33 -3.25
C MET A 110 -4.65 -5.65 -3.88
N PHE A 111 -3.64 -6.42 -4.32
CA PHE A 111 -2.45 -5.84 -4.97
C PHE A 111 -2.77 -5.25 -6.36
N VAL A 112 -3.66 -5.87 -7.13
CA VAL A 112 -4.19 -5.28 -8.37
C VAL A 112 -4.89 -3.96 -8.07
N GLY A 113 -5.76 -3.93 -7.05
CA GLY A 113 -6.46 -2.72 -6.62
C GLY A 113 -5.50 -1.61 -6.19
N ALA A 114 -4.46 -1.94 -5.42
CA ALA A 114 -3.44 -0.98 -5.00
C ALA A 114 -2.65 -0.42 -6.20
N PHE A 115 -2.27 -1.27 -7.16
CA PHE A 115 -1.62 -0.84 -8.40
C PHE A 115 -2.51 0.09 -9.21
N LEU A 116 -3.79 -0.26 -9.42
CA LEU A 116 -4.75 0.55 -10.17
C LEU A 116 -5.05 1.87 -9.47
N ALA A 117 -5.19 1.87 -8.14
CA ALA A 117 -5.40 3.08 -7.35
C ALA A 117 -4.22 4.05 -7.49
N LEU A 118 -2.98 3.54 -7.45
CA LEU A 118 -1.79 4.36 -7.64
C LEU A 118 -1.66 4.85 -9.09
N LEU A 119 -2.00 4.02 -10.07
CA LEU A 119 -2.04 4.41 -11.49
C LEU A 119 -3.05 5.55 -11.71
N LEU A 120 -4.27 5.43 -11.19
CA LEU A 120 -5.27 6.49 -11.25
C LEU A 120 -4.80 7.76 -10.53
N THR A 121 -4.15 7.61 -9.37
CA THR A 121 -3.55 8.71 -8.62
C THR A 121 -2.50 9.45 -9.47
N LEU A 122 -1.63 8.71 -10.15
CA LEU A 122 -0.65 9.26 -11.08
C LEU A 122 -1.35 10.06 -12.20
N LEU A 123 -2.31 9.45 -12.89
CA LEU A 123 -3.01 10.08 -14.02
C LEU A 123 -3.76 11.35 -13.59
N ILE A 124 -4.48 11.31 -12.45
CA ILE A 124 -5.21 12.47 -11.94
C ILE A 124 -4.22 13.57 -11.52
N THR A 125 -3.09 13.21 -10.90
CA THR A 125 -2.08 14.19 -10.44
C THR A 125 -1.47 14.98 -11.58
N LEU A 126 -1.51 14.50 -12.81
CA LEU A 126 -1.08 15.29 -13.98
C LEU A 126 -1.89 16.59 -14.12
N ARG A 127 -3.16 16.63 -13.69
CA ARG A 127 -4.04 17.79 -13.79
C ARG A 127 -4.43 18.39 -12.43
N TRP A 128 -4.70 17.54 -11.42
CA TRP A 128 -5.15 17.97 -10.09
C TRP A 128 -4.28 17.41 -8.98
N LYS A 129 -4.14 18.16 -7.88
CA LYS A 129 -3.44 17.72 -6.68
C LYS A 129 -4.40 16.89 -5.82
N ILE A 130 -4.14 15.58 -5.69
CA ILE A 130 -4.92 14.69 -4.81
C ILE A 130 -4.05 14.16 -3.67
N SER A 131 -4.71 13.71 -2.60
CA SER A 131 -4.04 13.16 -1.41
C SER A 131 -3.79 11.67 -1.59
N ALA A 132 -2.52 11.29 -1.71
CA ALA A 132 -2.11 9.88 -1.74
C ALA A 132 -2.47 9.15 -0.42
N HIS A 133 -2.47 9.85 0.73
CA HIS A 133 -2.88 9.27 2.01
C HIS A 133 -4.35 8.84 2.00
N LEU A 134 -5.25 9.70 1.51
CA LEU A 134 -6.68 9.37 1.43
C LEU A 134 -6.94 8.20 0.47
N VAL A 135 -6.23 8.16 -0.67
CA VAL A 135 -6.33 7.04 -1.62
C VAL A 135 -5.87 5.74 -0.95
N GLY A 136 -4.74 5.76 -0.26
CA GLY A 136 -4.21 4.59 0.42
C GLY A 136 -5.11 4.12 1.58
N MET A 137 -5.62 5.03 2.41
CA MET A 137 -6.57 4.70 3.48
C MET A 137 -7.87 4.12 2.92
N GLY A 138 -8.41 4.71 1.85
CA GLY A 138 -9.57 4.14 1.15
C GLY A 138 -9.32 2.73 0.63
N GLY A 139 -8.10 2.45 0.16
CA GLY A 139 -7.67 1.11 -0.26
C GLY A 139 -7.65 0.10 0.89
N LEU A 140 -7.09 0.48 2.05
CA LEU A 140 -7.08 -0.35 3.26
C LEU A 140 -8.50 -0.67 3.73
N ILE A 141 -9.34 0.35 3.91
CA ILE A 141 -10.73 0.19 4.33
C ILE A 141 -11.50 -0.69 3.34
N GLY A 142 -11.33 -0.43 2.03
CA GLY A 142 -11.98 -1.20 0.97
C GLY A 142 -11.56 -2.68 0.97
N ALA A 143 -10.28 -2.98 1.19
CA ALA A 143 -9.79 -4.36 1.28
C ALA A 143 -10.39 -5.11 2.48
N ILE A 144 -10.40 -4.49 3.67
CA ILE A 144 -10.98 -5.09 4.88
C ILE A 144 -12.50 -5.25 4.71
N ALA A 145 -13.18 -4.27 4.13
CA ALA A 145 -14.63 -4.35 3.86
C ALA A 145 -14.95 -5.49 2.89
N ALA A 146 -14.14 -5.69 1.84
CA ALA A 146 -14.32 -6.78 0.89
C ALA A 146 -14.13 -8.15 1.57
N VAL A 147 -13.11 -8.33 2.41
CA VAL A 147 -12.89 -9.58 3.17
C VAL A 147 -14.05 -9.82 4.13
N ASN A 148 -14.53 -8.77 4.83
CA ASN A 148 -15.69 -8.89 5.71
C ASN A 148 -16.95 -9.30 4.95
N ALA A 149 -17.19 -8.75 3.77
CA ALA A 149 -18.35 -9.10 2.94
C ALA A 149 -18.27 -10.53 2.39
N MET A 150 -17.07 -11.01 2.04
CA MET A 150 -16.86 -12.36 1.52
C MET A 150 -17.01 -13.44 2.60
N HIS A 151 -16.56 -13.18 3.81
CA HIS A 151 -16.45 -14.17 4.88
C HIS A 151 -17.37 -13.91 6.07
N GLN A 152 -18.20 -12.85 6.03
CA GLN A 152 -19.15 -12.45 7.07
C GLN A 152 -18.52 -12.36 8.48
N LEU A 153 -17.34 -11.79 8.58
CA LEU A 153 -16.50 -11.80 9.79
C LEU A 153 -16.99 -10.85 10.90
N GLY A 154 -18.08 -10.11 10.70
CA GLY A 154 -18.62 -9.18 11.70
C GLY A 154 -17.72 -7.97 11.99
N LEU A 155 -16.88 -7.53 11.06
CA LEU A 155 -15.88 -6.47 11.25
C LEU A 155 -16.46 -5.05 11.11
N LEU A 156 -17.78 -4.89 10.95
CA LEU A 156 -18.41 -3.58 10.80
C LEU A 156 -18.03 -2.56 11.89
N PRO A 157 -17.93 -2.94 13.20
CA PRO A 157 -17.49 -2.00 14.22
C PRO A 157 -16.05 -1.53 14.03
N LEU A 158 -15.15 -2.41 13.60
CA LEU A 158 -13.75 -2.06 13.30
C LEU A 158 -13.64 -1.10 12.13
N LEU A 159 -14.44 -1.32 11.06
CA LEU A 159 -14.48 -0.46 9.90
C LEU A 159 -15.01 0.95 10.20
N ALA A 160 -15.91 1.06 11.18
CA ALA A 160 -16.46 2.36 11.62
C ALA A 160 -15.45 3.19 12.44
N MET A 161 -14.37 2.58 12.93
CA MET A 161 -13.30 3.24 13.71
C MET A 161 -12.11 3.71 12.85
N LEU A 162 -12.02 3.27 11.60
CA LEU A 162 -10.98 3.64 10.61
C LEU A 162 -11.40 4.84 9.76
#